data_ee2b6c8d88d47081e2020fef254b19e1
#
_entry.id   ee2b6c8d88d47081e2020fef254b19e1
#
_cell.length_a   1.000
_cell.length_b   1.000
_cell.length_c   1.000
_cell.angle_alpha   90.00
_cell.angle_beta   90.00
_cell.angle_gamma   90.00
#
_symmetry.space_group_name_H-M   'P 1'
#
loop_
_entity.id
_entity.type
_entity.pdbx_description
1 polymer ?
#
loop_
_entity_poly.entity_id
_entity_poly.type
_entity_poly.pdbx_seq_one_letter_code
_entity_poly.pdbx_strand_id
1 'polypeptide(L)'
;MLLSLVYINCDYLQAQTTIPRFEEGERVVFVGNSITHGGHYHSFIWLYYMTRFPDKPITIMNAGIGGESAWDMKDRLDYDVFNRKPTYVTLTFGMNDTGYDIYMKDNAKELSKQRIAK
;
A
#
# COMPACT_ATOMS: atom_id res chain seq x y z
N MET A 1 -8.63 -37.32 -42.31
CA MET A 1 -8.99 -36.74 -41.02
C MET A 1 -7.71 -36.20 -40.41
N LEU A 2 -7.42 -34.91 -40.65
CA LEU A 2 -6.18 -34.27 -40.17
C LEU A 2 -6.45 -33.76 -38.74
N LEU A 3 -5.71 -34.29 -37.77
CA LEU A 3 -5.63 -33.72 -36.42
C LEU A 3 -4.68 -32.50 -36.45
N SER A 4 -5.23 -31.29 -36.31
CA SER A 4 -4.42 -30.11 -36.09
C SER A 4 -4.06 -30.02 -34.60
N LEU A 5 -2.78 -30.21 -34.30
CA LEU A 5 -2.23 -29.90 -32.96
C LEU A 5 -2.20 -28.39 -32.75
N VAL A 6 -3.03 -27.90 -31.84
CA VAL A 6 -2.94 -26.53 -31.35
C VAL A 6 -1.83 -26.47 -30.32
N TYR A 7 -0.69 -25.89 -30.65
CA TYR A 7 0.36 -25.52 -29.68
C TYR A 7 -0.09 -24.26 -28.94
N ILE A 8 -0.48 -24.40 -27.70
CA ILE A 8 -0.65 -23.27 -26.79
C ILE A 8 0.76 -22.90 -26.28
N ASN A 9 1.35 -21.87 -26.85
CA ASN A 9 2.52 -21.24 -26.27
C ASN A 9 2.11 -20.58 -24.97
N CYS A 10 2.41 -21.23 -23.87
CA CYS A 10 2.34 -20.64 -22.55
C CYS A 10 3.60 -19.76 -22.41
N ASP A 11 3.49 -18.49 -22.79
CA ASP A 11 4.52 -17.51 -22.47
C ASP A 11 4.60 -17.47 -20.94
N TYR A 12 5.69 -18.01 -20.42
CA TYR A 12 6.00 -17.92 -19.00
C TYR A 12 6.08 -16.45 -18.64
N LEU A 13 5.08 -15.95 -17.90
CA LEU A 13 5.20 -14.72 -17.14
C LEU A 13 6.40 -14.90 -16.21
N GLN A 14 7.56 -14.45 -16.65
CA GLN A 14 8.72 -14.34 -15.75
C GLN A 14 8.35 -13.32 -14.69
N ALA A 15 7.99 -13.83 -13.50
CA ALA A 15 7.86 -12.98 -12.34
C ALA A 15 9.17 -12.21 -12.18
N GLN A 16 9.07 -10.90 -12.13
CA GLN A 16 10.22 -10.03 -11.94
C GLN A 16 10.89 -10.45 -10.63
N THR A 17 12.06 -11.08 -10.71
CA THR A 17 12.76 -11.69 -9.57
C THR A 17 13.39 -10.64 -8.65
N THR A 18 13.44 -9.37 -9.10
CA THR A 18 14.02 -8.26 -8.34
C THR A 18 13.06 -7.09 -8.30
N ILE A 19 12.74 -6.63 -7.09
CA ILE A 19 12.03 -5.36 -6.89
C ILE A 19 13.07 -4.26 -7.09
N PRO A 20 12.87 -3.32 -8.05
CA PRO A 20 13.80 -2.21 -8.23
C PRO A 20 13.86 -1.35 -6.96
N ARG A 21 15.05 -0.88 -6.63
CA ARG A 21 15.21 0.10 -5.55
C ARG A 21 14.65 1.45 -5.97
N PHE A 22 14.39 2.30 -5.00
CA PHE A 22 14.11 3.72 -5.26
C PHE A 22 15.36 4.40 -5.80
N GLU A 23 15.18 5.25 -6.80
CA GLU A 23 16.25 6.01 -7.42
C GLU A 23 16.39 7.42 -6.80
N GLU A 24 17.47 8.10 -7.14
CA GLU A 24 17.75 9.46 -6.64
C GLU A 24 16.62 10.43 -6.97
N GLY A 25 16.26 11.25 -5.98
CA GLY A 25 15.23 12.28 -6.10
C GLY A 25 13.79 11.78 -5.99
N GLU A 26 13.58 10.48 -5.84
CA GLU A 26 12.24 9.94 -5.70
C GLU A 26 11.57 10.39 -4.40
N ARG A 27 10.26 10.56 -4.50
CA ARG A 27 9.37 11.05 -3.45
C ARG A 27 8.34 9.97 -3.14
N VAL A 28 8.56 9.27 -2.05
CA VAL A 28 7.73 8.11 -1.65
C VAL A 28 6.77 8.54 -0.56
N VAL A 29 5.47 8.44 -0.81
CA VAL A 29 4.42 8.72 0.19
C VAL A 29 3.84 7.40 0.70
N PHE A 30 3.91 7.21 2.00
CA PHE A 30 3.31 6.07 2.69
C PHE A 30 1.93 6.47 3.23
N VAL A 31 0.88 5.99 2.59
CA VAL A 31 -0.52 6.20 2.98
C VAL A 31 -1.00 5.00 3.78
N GLY A 32 -1.65 5.24 4.88
CA GLY A 32 -2.15 4.15 5.71
C GLY A 32 -2.85 4.63 6.98
N ASN A 33 -3.17 3.68 7.82
CA ASN A 33 -3.81 3.90 9.12
C ASN A 33 -2.79 4.14 10.25
N SER A 34 -3.16 3.75 11.49
CA SER A 34 -2.31 3.92 12.68
C SER A 34 -0.93 3.28 12.57
N ILE A 35 -0.78 2.17 11.85
CA ILE A 35 0.51 1.49 11.66
C ILE A 35 1.46 2.39 10.86
N THR A 36 0.97 3.00 9.79
CA THR A 36 1.73 3.97 9.00
C THR A 36 1.94 5.28 9.77
N HIS A 37 0.90 5.78 10.46
CA HIS A 37 0.98 6.97 11.30
C HIS A 37 2.12 6.87 12.32
N GLY A 38 2.29 5.70 12.96
CA GLY A 38 3.34 5.45 13.94
C GLY A 38 4.77 5.59 13.42
N GLY A 39 4.98 5.54 12.11
CA GLY A 39 6.24 5.93 11.50
C GLY A 39 7.37 4.89 11.50
N HIS A 40 7.19 3.76 12.17
CA HIS A 40 8.31 2.84 12.41
C HIS A 40 8.90 2.22 11.14
N TYR A 41 8.08 1.55 10.34
CA TYR A 41 8.61 0.77 9.21
C TYR A 41 9.21 1.63 8.10
N HIS A 42 8.57 2.75 7.74
CA HIS A 42 9.11 3.62 6.70
C HIS A 42 10.31 4.45 7.18
N SER A 43 10.44 4.70 8.50
CA SER A 43 11.66 5.29 9.05
C SER A 43 12.85 4.35 8.91
N PHE A 44 12.66 3.03 9.07
CA PHE A 44 13.71 2.04 8.81
C PHE A 44 14.07 1.97 7.32
N ILE A 45 13.08 2.08 6.43
CA ILE A 45 13.33 2.15 4.99
C ILE A 45 14.16 3.40 4.68
N TRP A 46 13.79 4.56 5.22
CA TRP A 46 14.53 5.80 5.05
C TRP A 46 15.99 5.67 5.56
N LEU A 47 16.18 5.15 6.76
CA LEU A 47 17.50 4.93 7.36
C LEU A 47 18.35 3.99 6.49
N TYR A 48 17.76 2.92 5.95
CA TYR A 48 18.43 2.01 5.03
C TYR A 48 18.95 2.76 3.80
N TYR A 49 18.13 3.58 3.16
CA TYR A 49 18.54 4.34 1.97
C TYR A 49 19.61 5.38 2.32
N MET A 50 19.46 6.11 3.40
CA MET A 50 20.45 7.11 3.85
C MET A 50 21.80 6.50 4.17
N THR A 51 21.85 5.27 4.67
CA THR A 51 23.12 4.61 5.04
C THR A 51 23.75 3.83 3.90
N ARG A 52 22.95 3.29 2.99
CA ARG A 52 23.45 2.45 1.88
C ARG A 52 23.66 3.21 0.59
N PHE A 53 22.95 4.29 0.39
CA PHE A 53 22.98 5.10 -0.83
C PHE A 53 23.02 6.61 -0.50
N PRO A 54 24.03 7.07 0.28
CA PRO A 54 24.08 8.45 0.76
C PRO A 54 24.14 9.48 -0.36
N ASP A 55 24.72 9.11 -1.50
CA ASP A 55 24.85 9.96 -2.69
C ASP A 55 23.59 9.98 -3.58
N LYS A 56 22.57 9.22 -3.21
CA LYS A 56 21.28 9.10 -3.94
C LYS A 56 20.10 9.36 -3.00
N PRO A 57 19.91 10.59 -2.55
CA PRO A 57 18.87 10.91 -1.58
C PRO A 57 17.47 10.68 -2.14
N ILE A 58 16.60 10.09 -1.33
CA ILE A 58 15.17 9.96 -1.56
C ILE A 58 14.40 10.73 -0.49
N THR A 59 13.17 11.12 -0.79
CA THR A 59 12.25 11.73 0.18
C THR A 59 11.19 10.72 0.60
N ILE A 60 11.09 10.46 1.90
CA ILE A 60 10.01 9.64 2.46
C ILE A 60 9.06 10.55 3.22
N MET A 61 7.76 10.40 2.96
CA MET A 61 6.69 11.19 3.56
C MET A 61 5.65 10.27 4.18
N ASN A 62 5.35 10.53 5.46
CA ASN A 62 4.29 9.84 6.17
C ASN A 62 2.95 10.55 5.90
N ALA A 63 1.99 9.81 5.37
CA ALA A 63 0.60 10.20 5.20
C ALA A 63 -0.35 9.17 5.87
N GLY A 64 0.09 8.59 6.98
CA GLY A 64 -0.74 7.72 7.81
C GLY A 64 -1.60 8.53 8.78
N ILE A 65 -2.87 8.13 8.94
CA ILE A 65 -3.79 8.70 9.94
C ILE A 65 -4.43 7.54 10.71
N GLY A 66 -4.38 7.64 12.05
CA GLY A 66 -4.94 6.60 12.92
C GLY A 66 -6.44 6.40 12.74
N GLY A 67 -6.86 5.14 12.66
CA GLY A 67 -8.29 4.79 12.55
C GLY A 67 -8.87 4.80 11.15
N GLU A 68 -8.16 5.33 10.14
CA GLU A 68 -8.69 5.42 8.78
C GLU A 68 -8.95 4.06 8.13
N SER A 69 -10.04 4.00 7.38
CA SER A 69 -10.40 2.98 6.41
C SER A 69 -9.91 3.35 5.00
N ALA A 70 -10.08 2.44 4.04
CA ALA A 70 -9.79 2.73 2.63
C ALA A 70 -10.60 3.92 2.07
N TRP A 71 -11.85 4.08 2.54
CA TRP A 71 -12.72 5.19 2.16
C TRP A 71 -12.18 6.53 2.63
N ASP A 72 -11.77 6.61 3.90
CA ASP A 72 -11.20 7.83 4.47
C ASP A 72 -9.91 8.23 3.73
N MET A 73 -9.05 7.24 3.42
CA MET A 73 -7.84 7.46 2.64
C MET A 73 -8.14 7.97 1.23
N LYS A 74 -9.14 7.37 0.54
CA LYS A 74 -9.57 7.78 -0.79
C LYS A 74 -9.98 9.25 -0.83
N ASP A 75 -10.77 9.69 0.15
CA ASP A 75 -11.32 11.05 0.18
C ASP A 75 -10.25 12.14 0.31
N ARG A 76 -9.06 11.80 0.82
CA ARG A 76 -7.96 12.76 0.98
C ARG A 76 -6.80 12.60 -0.01
N LEU A 77 -6.86 11.62 -0.93
CA LEU A 77 -5.73 11.36 -1.85
C LEU A 77 -5.30 12.61 -2.62
N ASP A 78 -6.25 13.37 -3.15
CA ASP A 78 -5.94 14.53 -3.99
C ASP A 78 -5.25 15.64 -3.21
N TYR A 79 -5.84 16.08 -2.09
CA TYR A 79 -5.33 17.24 -1.36
C TYR A 79 -4.17 16.93 -0.41
N ASP A 80 -4.07 15.71 0.12
CA ASP A 80 -3.02 15.37 1.08
C ASP A 80 -1.88 14.55 0.46
N VAL A 81 -2.17 13.66 -0.49
CA VAL A 81 -1.17 12.77 -1.06
C VAL A 81 -0.60 13.32 -2.37
N PHE A 82 -1.45 13.58 -3.37
CA PHE A 82 -0.98 13.98 -4.69
C PHE A 82 -0.43 15.41 -4.74
N ASN A 83 -0.91 16.30 -3.88
CA ASN A 83 -0.32 17.64 -3.73
C ASN A 83 1.15 17.60 -3.26
N ARG A 84 1.60 16.51 -2.65
CA ARG A 84 3.02 16.30 -2.29
C ARG A 84 3.88 15.88 -3.50
N LYS A 85 3.28 15.72 -4.69
CA LYS A 85 3.94 15.31 -5.94
C LYS A 85 4.77 14.03 -5.77
N PRO A 86 4.15 12.93 -5.32
CA PRO A 86 4.87 11.66 -5.16
C PRO A 86 5.30 11.08 -6.50
N THR A 87 6.44 10.37 -6.51
CA THR A 87 6.81 9.45 -7.59
C THR A 87 6.34 8.02 -7.30
N TYR A 88 6.23 7.70 -6.00
CA TYR A 88 5.65 6.43 -5.52
C TYR A 88 4.66 6.67 -4.39
N VAL A 89 3.59 5.92 -4.40
CA VAL A 89 2.60 5.87 -3.31
C VAL A 89 2.44 4.43 -2.86
N THR A 90 2.59 4.17 -1.58
CA THR A 90 2.21 2.90 -0.97
C THR A 90 0.89 3.07 -0.23
N LEU A 91 0.00 2.08 -0.33
CA LEU A 91 -1.30 2.08 0.31
C LEU A 91 -1.42 0.87 1.24
N THR A 92 -1.67 1.13 2.52
CA THR A 92 -1.86 0.09 3.54
C THR A 92 -3.20 0.28 4.23
N PHE A 93 -4.17 -0.60 3.96
CA PHE A 93 -5.52 -0.55 4.52
C PHE A 93 -6.05 -1.96 4.80
N GLY A 94 -7.30 -2.06 5.27
CA GLY A 94 -8.00 -3.32 5.50
C GLY A 94 -8.35 -3.56 6.97
N MET A 95 -7.46 -3.30 7.91
CA MET A 95 -7.71 -3.56 9.33
C MET A 95 -8.94 -2.81 9.86
N ASN A 96 -9.04 -1.50 9.61
CA ASN A 96 -10.16 -0.69 10.06
C ASN A 96 -11.41 -0.90 9.19
N ASP A 97 -11.22 -1.30 7.93
CA ASP A 97 -12.30 -1.60 6.98
C ASP A 97 -13.14 -2.78 7.44
N THR A 98 -12.50 -3.80 8.02
CA THR A 98 -13.17 -4.98 8.56
C THR A 98 -13.93 -4.67 9.86
N GLY A 99 -13.63 -3.54 10.51
CA GLY A 99 -14.25 -3.17 11.79
C GLY A 99 -13.92 -4.17 12.89
N TYR A 100 -12.65 -4.45 13.09
CA TYR A 100 -12.18 -5.42 14.10
C TYR A 100 -12.77 -5.19 15.50
N ASP A 101 -13.07 -3.94 15.86
CA ASP A 101 -13.75 -3.55 17.09
C ASP A 101 -15.18 -4.11 17.19
N ILE A 102 -15.80 -4.40 16.05
CA ILE A 102 -17.14 -4.99 15.95
C ILE A 102 -17.14 -6.43 16.45
N TYR A 103 -16.03 -7.16 16.28
CA TYR A 103 -15.94 -8.57 16.69
C TYR A 103 -16.01 -8.79 18.20
N MET A 104 -15.88 -7.72 18.98
CA MET A 104 -16.06 -7.74 20.43
C MET A 104 -17.52 -7.58 20.87
N LYS A 105 -18.46 -7.43 19.94
CA LYS A 105 -19.89 -7.22 20.19
C LYS A 105 -20.70 -8.50 19.95
N ASP A 106 -21.79 -8.70 20.69
CA ASP A 106 -22.65 -9.89 20.58
C ASP A 106 -23.24 -10.10 19.18
N ASN A 107 -23.47 -9.02 18.43
CA ASN A 107 -23.98 -9.03 17.07
C ASN A 107 -22.91 -8.81 15.99
N ALA A 108 -21.66 -9.15 16.29
CA ALA A 108 -20.49 -8.91 15.44
C ALA A 108 -20.68 -9.35 13.97
N LYS A 109 -21.23 -10.53 13.75
CA LYS A 109 -21.42 -11.10 12.41
C LYS A 109 -22.35 -10.24 11.53
N GLU A 110 -23.39 -9.70 12.09
CA GLU A 110 -24.34 -8.86 11.38
C GLU A 110 -23.75 -7.47 11.09
N LEU A 111 -23.11 -6.87 12.08
CA LEU A 111 -22.44 -5.57 11.93
C LEU A 111 -21.32 -5.61 10.90
N SER A 112 -20.54 -6.70 10.87
CA SER A 112 -19.47 -6.88 9.87
C SER A 112 -20.02 -6.91 8.44
N LYS A 113 -21.11 -7.64 8.21
CA LYS A 113 -21.76 -7.68 6.88
C LYS A 113 -22.25 -6.32 6.42
N GLN A 114 -22.85 -5.56 7.33
CA GLN A 114 -23.35 -4.21 7.02
C GLN A 114 -22.22 -3.23 6.68
N ARG A 115 -21.05 -3.40 7.28
CA ARG A 115 -19.89 -2.56 7.02
C ARG A 115 -19.23 -2.87 5.68
N ILE A 116 -19.11 -4.15 5.31
CA ILE A 116 -18.51 -4.58 4.04
C ILE A 116 -19.42 -4.25 2.83
N ALA A 117 -20.74 -4.14 3.06
CA ALA A 117 -21.71 -3.84 2.01
C ALA A 117 -21.80 -2.35 1.61
N LYS A 118 -21.04 -1.46 2.28
CA LYS A 118 -20.91 -0.02 1.93
C LYS A 118 -19.78 0.20 0.98
#